data_c5afb9a12055dd7cec571ed53344cf34
#
_entry.id   c5afb9a12055dd7cec571ed53344cf34
#
_cell.length_a   1.000
_cell.length_b   1.000
_cell.length_c   1.000
_cell.angle_alpha   90.00
_cell.angle_beta   90.00
_cell.angle_gamma   90.00
#
_symmetry.space_group_name_H-M   'P 1'
#
loop_
_entity.id
_entity.type
_entity.pdbx_description
1 polymer ?
#
loop_
_entity_poly.entity_id
_entity_poly.type
_entity_poly.pdbx_seq_one_letter_code
_entity_poly.pdbx_strand_id
1 'polypeptide(L)'
;MKKAGWIKKIRKACEDAGTYRAYFEDTICILAEILEKRDEAQKFYKDKGSKPLIEHTNKFGATNFVKNPALVLWDDLNKSALAYWRDLGLTPAGLKKIDEKAMKQKKPNGLMEALKDLGG
;
A
#
# COMPACT_ATOMS: atom_id res chain seq x y z
N MET A 1 -6.49 13.25 -3.24
CA MET A 1 -6.51 13.50 -1.79
C MET A 1 -5.12 13.88 -1.33
N LYS A 2 -4.99 14.77 -0.40
CA LYS A 2 -3.70 15.20 0.14
C LYS A 2 -3.15 14.18 1.16
N LYS A 3 -1.85 14.28 1.44
CA LYS A 3 -1.15 13.39 2.36
C LYS A 3 -1.86 13.27 3.72
N ALA A 4 -2.25 14.39 4.32
CA ALA A 4 -2.93 14.39 5.62
C ALA A 4 -4.23 13.58 5.60
N GLY A 5 -5.01 13.71 4.55
CA GLY A 5 -6.24 12.92 4.36
C GLY A 5 -5.96 11.43 4.22
N TRP A 6 -4.91 11.08 3.50
CA TRP A 6 -4.49 9.69 3.34
C TRP A 6 -3.99 9.09 4.66
N ILE A 7 -3.20 9.84 5.43
CA ILE A 7 -2.73 9.39 6.76
C ILE A 7 -3.92 9.01 7.63
N LYS A 8 -4.91 9.89 7.70
CA LYS A 8 -6.12 9.67 8.50
C LYS A 8 -6.88 8.43 8.04
N LYS A 9 -7.06 8.28 6.73
CA LYS A 9 -7.78 7.15 6.14
C LYS A 9 -7.06 5.83 6.36
N ILE A 10 -5.75 5.78 6.17
CA ILE A 10 -4.93 4.58 6.37
C ILE A 10 -4.94 4.18 7.85
N ARG A 11 -4.75 5.15 8.74
CA ARG A 11 -4.78 4.89 10.19
C ARG A 11 -6.11 4.28 10.62
N LYS A 12 -7.22 4.84 10.15
CA LYS A 12 -8.55 4.31 10.43
C LYS A 12 -8.72 2.89 9.87
N ALA A 13 -8.24 2.63 8.68
CA ALA A 13 -8.31 1.30 8.08
C ALA A 13 -7.53 0.27 8.93
N CYS A 14 -6.35 0.63 9.42
CA CYS A 14 -5.58 -0.21 10.32
C CYS A 14 -6.30 -0.46 11.64
N GLU A 15 -6.90 0.58 12.21
CA GLU A 15 -7.70 0.44 13.44
C GLU A 15 -8.88 -0.50 13.23
N ASP A 16 -9.63 -0.33 12.15
CA ASP A 16 -10.78 -1.16 11.81
C ASP A 16 -10.38 -2.63 11.56
N ALA A 17 -9.22 -2.84 10.96
CA ALA A 17 -8.68 -4.18 10.71
C ALA A 17 -8.00 -4.81 11.93
N GLY A 18 -7.82 -4.04 13.02
CA GLY A 18 -7.12 -4.52 14.21
C GLY A 18 -5.61 -4.64 14.06
N THR A 19 -5.04 -4.04 13.01
CA THR A 19 -3.60 -4.13 12.71
C THR A 19 -2.82 -2.88 13.13
N TYR A 20 -3.51 -1.88 13.67
CA TYR A 20 -2.84 -0.62 14.03
C TYR A 20 -1.81 -0.82 15.15
N ARG A 21 -0.64 -0.23 14.94
CA ARG A 21 0.41 -0.11 15.97
C ARG A 21 1.04 1.27 15.84
N ALA A 22 1.38 1.88 16.96
CA ALA A 22 1.99 3.22 16.96
C ALA A 22 3.29 3.27 16.16
N TYR A 23 4.05 2.19 16.16
CA TYR A 23 5.30 2.13 15.39
C TYR A 23 5.08 1.96 13.88
N PHE A 24 3.85 1.83 13.42
CA PHE A 24 3.52 1.85 11.98
C PHE A 24 3.32 3.26 11.42
N GLU A 25 3.38 4.30 12.26
CA GLU A 25 3.13 5.68 11.81
C GLU A 25 4.06 6.11 10.67
N ASP A 26 5.33 5.75 10.71
CA ASP A 26 6.27 6.08 9.64
C ASP A 26 5.91 5.38 8.33
N THR A 27 5.52 4.11 8.41
CA THR A 27 5.05 3.34 7.25
C THR A 27 3.78 3.95 6.67
N ILE A 28 2.86 4.37 7.53
CA ILE A 28 1.62 5.03 7.13
C ILE A 28 1.93 6.35 6.41
N CYS A 29 2.88 7.14 6.93
CA CYS A 29 3.31 8.39 6.29
C CYS A 29 3.88 8.15 4.88
N ILE A 30 4.72 7.16 4.70
CA ILE A 30 5.31 6.83 3.40
C ILE A 30 4.21 6.40 2.42
N LEU A 31 3.31 5.52 2.85
CA LEU A 31 2.18 5.10 2.02
C LEU A 31 1.31 6.29 1.61
N ALA A 32 1.03 7.20 2.54
CA ALA A 32 0.25 8.40 2.27
C ALA A 32 0.92 9.29 1.21
N GLU A 33 2.24 9.44 1.26
CA GLU A 33 3.02 10.18 0.26
C GLU A 33 2.91 9.53 -1.12
N ILE A 34 3.02 8.21 -1.19
CA ILE A 34 2.88 7.45 -2.43
C ILE A 34 1.48 7.66 -3.03
N LEU A 35 0.45 7.58 -2.19
CA LEU A 35 -0.94 7.72 -2.64
C LEU A 35 -1.26 9.15 -3.08
N GLU A 36 -0.69 10.16 -2.44
CA GLU A 36 -0.82 11.55 -2.89
C GLU A 36 -0.22 11.73 -4.27
N LYS A 37 0.99 11.22 -4.50
CA LYS A 37 1.65 11.28 -5.80
C LYS A 37 0.89 10.50 -6.87
N ARG A 38 0.34 9.34 -6.50
CA ARG A 38 -0.52 8.57 -7.40
C ARG A 38 -1.75 9.35 -7.83
N ASP A 39 -2.41 10.01 -6.90
CA ASP A 39 -3.60 10.83 -7.19
C ASP A 39 -3.23 12.02 -8.11
N GLU A 40 -2.07 12.63 -7.90
CA GLU A 40 -1.56 13.71 -8.75
C GLU A 40 -1.29 13.20 -10.17
N ALA A 41 -0.66 12.04 -10.32
CA ALA A 41 -0.40 11.42 -11.62
C ALA A 41 -1.71 11.09 -12.34
N GLN A 42 -2.71 10.59 -11.63
CA GLN A 42 -4.03 10.29 -12.19
C GLN A 42 -4.74 11.55 -12.65
N LYS A 43 -4.68 12.61 -11.85
CA LYS A 43 -5.27 13.91 -12.22
C LYS A 43 -4.61 14.47 -13.47
N PHE A 44 -3.28 14.47 -13.51
CA PHE A 44 -2.53 14.92 -14.69
C PHE A 44 -2.93 14.13 -15.94
N TYR A 45 -3.01 12.82 -15.83
CA TYR A 45 -3.43 11.94 -16.91
C TYR A 45 -4.83 12.32 -17.44
N LYS A 46 -5.79 12.51 -16.53
CA LYS A 46 -7.16 12.90 -16.88
C LYS A 46 -7.22 14.29 -17.50
N ASP A 47 -6.50 15.25 -16.94
CA ASP A 47 -6.48 16.64 -17.42
C ASP A 47 -5.87 16.76 -18.84
N LYS A 48 -5.01 15.80 -19.21
CA LYS A 48 -4.38 15.74 -20.54
C LYS A 48 -5.11 14.83 -21.53
N GLY A 49 -6.34 14.41 -21.21
CA GLY A 49 -7.21 13.70 -22.14
C GLY A 49 -7.27 12.19 -21.98
N SER A 50 -6.73 11.64 -20.93
CA SER A 50 -6.79 10.18 -20.60
C SER A 50 -6.31 9.28 -21.76
N LYS A 51 -5.21 9.65 -22.39
CA LYS A 51 -4.64 8.89 -23.52
C LYS A 51 -3.59 7.90 -23.01
N PRO A 52 -3.86 6.58 -23.08
CA PRO A 52 -2.86 5.59 -22.62
C PRO A 52 -1.62 5.53 -23.50
N LEU A 53 -1.76 5.90 -24.79
CA LEU A 53 -0.66 6.00 -25.73
C LEU A 53 -0.56 7.43 -26.24
N ILE A 54 0.66 7.95 -26.31
CA ILE A 54 0.94 9.27 -26.85
C ILE A 54 1.94 9.18 -28.00
N GLU A 55 1.88 10.12 -28.92
CA GLU A 55 2.86 10.24 -29.99
C GLU A 55 4.17 10.78 -29.43
N HIS A 56 5.27 10.13 -29.82
CA HIS A 56 6.61 10.59 -29.51
C HIS A 56 7.42 10.67 -30.81
N THR A 57 7.94 11.85 -31.08
CA THR A 57 8.82 12.07 -32.23
C THR A 57 10.27 12.12 -31.75
N ASN A 58 11.11 11.24 -32.25
CA ASN A 58 12.52 11.23 -31.88
C ASN A 58 13.28 12.35 -32.63
N LYS A 59 14.55 12.53 -32.30
CA LYS A 59 15.40 13.57 -32.87
C LYS A 59 15.63 13.40 -34.38
N PHE A 60 15.34 12.24 -34.95
CA PHE A 60 15.44 11.96 -36.38
C PHE A 60 14.11 12.14 -37.13
N GLY A 61 13.08 12.62 -36.46
CA GLY A 61 11.77 12.87 -37.06
C GLY A 61 10.86 11.65 -37.16
N ALA A 62 11.28 10.48 -36.68
CA ALA A 62 10.43 9.30 -36.67
C ALA A 62 9.43 9.39 -35.49
N THR A 63 8.14 9.16 -35.79
CA THR A 63 7.07 9.21 -34.80
C THR A 63 6.60 7.81 -34.44
N ASN A 64 6.57 7.54 -33.15
CA ASN A 64 6.07 6.29 -32.58
C ASN A 64 5.02 6.57 -31.52
N PHE A 65 4.18 5.58 -31.24
CA PHE A 65 3.31 5.59 -30.07
C PHE A 65 4.03 4.99 -28.88
N VAL A 66 4.00 5.69 -27.77
CA VAL A 66 4.61 5.24 -26.50
C VAL A 66 3.57 5.28 -25.40
N LYS A 67 3.78 4.51 -24.35
CA LYS A 67 2.94 4.57 -23.16
C LYS A 67 3.00 5.96 -22.56
N ASN A 68 1.84 6.47 -22.13
CA ASN A 68 1.80 7.77 -21.46
C ASN A 68 2.60 7.69 -20.15
N PRO A 69 3.63 8.54 -19.97
CA PRO A 69 4.44 8.50 -18.75
C PRO A 69 3.64 8.71 -17.46
N ALA A 70 2.56 9.49 -17.51
CA ALA A 70 1.69 9.70 -16.34
C ALA A 70 0.98 8.39 -15.93
N LEU A 71 0.56 7.59 -16.90
CA LEU A 71 -0.06 6.29 -16.64
C LEU A 71 0.96 5.27 -16.11
N VAL A 72 2.16 5.28 -16.65
CA VAL A 72 3.26 4.44 -16.17
C VAL A 72 3.60 4.78 -14.71
N LEU A 73 3.74 6.07 -14.41
CA LEU A 73 4.00 6.54 -13.05
C LEU A 73 2.88 6.14 -12.09
N TRP A 74 1.63 6.33 -12.50
CA TRP A 74 0.47 5.92 -11.71
C TRP A 74 0.51 4.42 -11.38
N ASP A 75 0.81 3.59 -12.37
CA ASP A 75 0.89 2.14 -12.19
C ASP A 75 2.04 1.75 -11.26
N ASP A 76 3.22 2.34 -11.43
CA ASP A 76 4.37 2.10 -10.56
C ASP A 76 4.08 2.51 -9.12
N LEU A 77 3.43 3.64 -8.91
CA LEU A 77 3.05 4.11 -7.58
C LEU A 77 2.01 3.18 -6.93
N ASN A 78 1.06 2.66 -7.70
CA ASN A 78 0.11 1.67 -7.19
C ASN A 78 0.78 0.36 -6.80
N LYS A 79 1.76 -0.10 -7.55
CA LYS A 79 2.54 -1.30 -7.21
C LYS A 79 3.33 -1.09 -5.91
N SER A 80 3.95 0.07 -5.76
CA SER A 80 4.63 0.43 -4.51
C SER A 80 3.66 0.50 -3.34
N ALA A 81 2.50 1.13 -3.54
CA ALA A 81 1.46 1.24 -2.52
C ALA A 81 0.95 -0.13 -2.08
N LEU A 82 0.79 -1.07 -3.03
CA LEU A 82 0.31 -2.42 -2.71
C LEU A 82 1.22 -3.14 -1.71
N ALA A 83 2.52 -2.98 -1.82
CA ALA A 83 3.47 -3.55 -0.87
C ALA A 83 3.24 -3.01 0.55
N TYR A 84 3.04 -1.70 0.69
CA TYR A 84 2.76 -1.06 1.98
C TYR A 84 1.38 -1.44 2.52
N TRP A 85 0.35 -1.49 1.67
CA TRP A 85 -0.98 -2.00 2.08
C TRP A 85 -0.88 -3.41 2.66
N ARG A 86 -0.09 -4.25 2.02
CA ARG A 86 0.13 -5.64 2.45
C ARG A 86 0.85 -5.69 3.79
N ASP A 87 1.92 -4.91 3.94
CA ASP A 87 2.71 -4.87 5.17
C ASP A 87 1.90 -4.37 6.36
N LEU A 88 0.90 -3.51 6.12
CA LEU A 88 -0.03 -3.03 7.15
C LEU A 88 -1.19 -3.98 7.41
N GLY A 89 -1.24 -5.13 6.72
CA GLY A 89 -2.31 -6.11 6.88
C GLY A 89 -3.65 -5.67 6.28
N LEU A 90 -3.64 -4.75 5.32
CA LEU A 90 -4.84 -4.20 4.68
C LEU A 90 -5.17 -4.88 3.35
N THR A 91 -4.50 -5.97 3.04
CA THR A 91 -4.85 -6.89 1.95
C THR A 91 -5.15 -8.26 2.55
N PRO A 92 -5.93 -9.12 1.86
CA PRO A 92 -6.18 -10.47 2.37
C PRO A 92 -4.91 -11.26 2.65
N ALA A 93 -3.92 -11.18 1.76
CA ALA A 93 -2.64 -11.88 1.93
C ALA A 93 -1.83 -11.32 3.11
N GLY A 94 -1.80 -9.99 3.28
CA GLY A 94 -1.09 -9.34 4.37
C GLY A 94 -1.72 -9.63 5.72
N LEU A 95 -3.05 -9.58 5.81
CA LEU A 95 -3.78 -9.90 7.03
C LEU A 95 -3.53 -11.36 7.45
N LYS A 96 -3.58 -12.29 6.50
CA LYS A 96 -3.31 -13.70 6.75
C LYS A 96 -1.89 -13.91 7.31
N LYS A 97 -0.88 -13.22 6.79
CA LYS A 97 0.49 -13.29 7.29
C LYS A 97 0.60 -12.82 8.74
N ILE A 98 -0.05 -11.71 9.08
CA ILE A 98 -0.06 -11.16 10.44
C ILE A 98 -0.74 -12.14 11.38
N ASP A 99 -1.89 -12.69 11.01
CA ASP A 99 -2.63 -13.67 11.81
C ASP A 99 -1.82 -14.96 12.02
N GLU A 100 -1.17 -15.46 10.99
CA GLU A 100 -0.30 -16.65 11.11
C GLU A 100 0.86 -16.43 12.08
N LYS A 101 1.52 -15.26 12.01
CA LYS A 101 2.59 -14.91 12.95
C LYS A 101 2.07 -14.80 14.38
N ALA A 102 0.93 -14.14 14.57
CA ALA A 102 0.29 -14.02 15.88
C ALA A 102 -0.07 -15.39 16.44
N MET A 103 -0.63 -16.27 15.62
CA MET A 103 -0.97 -17.65 16.03
C MET A 103 0.26 -18.47 16.38
N LYS A 104 1.34 -18.36 15.62
CA LYS A 104 2.60 -19.05 15.91
C LYS A 104 3.24 -18.60 17.23
N GLN A 105 3.10 -17.32 17.57
CA GLN A 105 3.60 -16.76 18.83
C GLN A 105 2.72 -17.14 20.02
N LYS A 106 1.41 -17.15 19.84
CA LYS A 106 0.44 -17.47 20.89
C LYS A 106 0.39 -18.95 21.24
N LYS A 107 0.53 -19.86 20.28
CA LYS A 107 0.46 -21.30 20.50
C LYS A 107 1.45 -21.83 21.53
N PRO A 108 2.77 -21.50 21.46
CA PRO A 108 3.71 -21.94 22.50
C PRO A 108 3.38 -21.37 23.87
N ASN A 109 2.98 -20.10 23.95
CA ASN A 109 2.64 -19.46 25.21
C ASN A 109 1.36 -20.04 25.81
N GLY A 110 0.32 -20.26 24.99
CA GLY A 110 -0.92 -20.88 25.42
C GLY A 110 -0.73 -22.30 25.92
N LEU A 111 0.13 -23.06 25.27
CA LEU A 111 0.46 -24.42 25.69
C LEU A 111 1.22 -24.44 27.02
N MET A 112 2.17 -23.51 27.21
CA MET A 112 2.93 -23.39 28.48
C MET A 112 2.02 -22.93 29.61
N GLU A 113 1.10 -22.03 29.38
CA GLU A 113 0.10 -21.58 30.36
C GLU A 113 -0.84 -22.74 30.74
N ALA A 114 -1.32 -23.50 29.75
CA ALA A 114 -2.15 -24.66 29.99
C ALA A 114 -1.40 -25.74 30.80
N LEU A 115 -0.12 -25.94 30.51
CA LEU A 115 0.72 -26.87 31.26
C LEU A 115 0.99 -26.40 32.69
N LYS A 116 1.14 -25.10 32.91
CA LYS A 116 1.27 -24.50 34.26
C LYS A 116 -0.02 -24.68 35.06
N ASP A 117 -1.18 -24.46 34.46
CA ASP A 117 -2.48 -24.66 35.11
C ASP A 117 -2.74 -26.12 35.44
N LEU A 118 -2.26 -27.04 34.62
CA LEU A 118 -2.37 -28.48 34.88
C LEU A 118 -1.33 -29.01 35.90
N GLY A 119 -0.20 -28.32 36.00
CA GLY A 119 0.89 -28.73 36.92
C GLY A 119 0.87 -28.03 38.27
N GLY A 120 -0.05 -27.09 38.42
CA GLY A 120 -0.18 -26.30 39.64
C GLY A 120 -1.39 -26.60 40.43
#